data_9e6146580f63bdfc591c5156047dc7de
#
_entry.id   9e6146580f63bdfc591c5156047dc7de
#
_cell.length_a   1.000
_cell.length_b   1.000
_cell.length_c   1.000
_cell.angle_alpha   90.00
_cell.angle_beta   90.00
_cell.angle_gamma   90.00
#
_symmetry.space_group_name_H-M   'P 1'
#
loop_
_entity.id
_entity.type
_entity.pdbx_description
1 polymer ?
#
loop_
_entity_poly.entity_id
_entity_poly.type
_entity_poly.pdbx_seq_one_letter_code
_entity_poly.pdbx_strand_id
1 'polypeptide(L)'
;MGERALKPDGLGATADVIVIGGGVAGLSAATWLADRGARVTVVEARPHLGGRASSFVDPATGETVDNGQHILMGCYRETFAFLRRIGAMSRVRVQPSLTVPSIDSAGNRSVLTCPPLPAPWHLLGGVIEWDALGWRDRLSVLRLGAPVKTERRRLRGATGLMACSPEETVENWLVRNGQTPRLREMLWDPLALAALNQPPREAAAPAFVRVLAEMFGPEPQAASIGFPAVPLHEMYVAPASDFIMARAGRVWTNALARVIVEGGRAVGVRARGGREIRAGAVVSTVPWFAVRSLFDEVPPPLQRVVSDAARMASYPIVTVNLWFDRSVLGTPFVGLPGRTMQWAFDHGAITGAPGGGFVTRSPGAGRPQNAGRDNGPAHVSLVSSGAAAVVGMTNDAIVSVALRELRDALPPARSAAVRKASVVRERQATFSLAPGQPSRPATDTPLAGFYLAGDWTNTGLPGTIEGAAMSGHRAAEVIR
;
A
#
# COMPACT_ATOMS: atom_id res chain seq x y z
N MET A 1 16.12 -23.21 10.20
CA MET A 1 17.10 -22.62 11.16
C MET A 1 16.31 -22.07 12.32
N GLY A 2 16.52 -22.64 13.51
CA GLY A 2 15.67 -22.40 14.68
C GLY A 2 15.70 -20.97 15.18
N GLU A 3 14.53 -20.43 15.43
CA GLU A 3 14.33 -19.19 16.18
C GLU A 3 14.98 -19.30 17.56
N ARG A 4 16.00 -18.51 17.78
CA ARG A 4 16.49 -18.26 19.13
C ARG A 4 15.45 -17.42 19.86
N ALA A 5 14.55 -18.07 20.58
CA ALA A 5 13.79 -17.43 21.64
C ALA A 5 14.80 -16.87 22.67
N LEU A 6 14.98 -15.55 22.69
CA LEU A 6 15.80 -14.87 23.68
C LEU A 6 15.17 -15.10 25.07
N LYS A 7 15.95 -15.72 25.98
CA LYS A 7 15.60 -15.89 27.38
C LYS A 7 15.29 -14.52 28.02
N PRO A 8 14.37 -14.44 28.97
CA PRO A 8 14.00 -13.20 29.62
C PRO A 8 15.11 -12.77 30.59
N ASP A 9 15.92 -11.81 30.18
CA ASP A 9 16.80 -11.10 31.08
C ASP A 9 16.01 -10.10 31.93
N GLY A 10 16.37 -10.04 33.21
CA GLY A 10 15.80 -9.42 34.36
C GLY A 10 14.98 -8.13 34.28
N LEU A 11 14.23 -7.92 35.33
CA LEU A 11 13.42 -6.76 35.71
C LEU A 11 14.10 -5.41 35.36
N GLY A 12 13.37 -4.50 34.68
CA GLY A 12 13.78 -3.11 34.51
C GLY A 12 14.36 -2.74 33.15
N ALA A 13 13.90 -3.35 32.04
CA ALA A 13 14.32 -2.89 30.73
C ALA A 13 13.84 -1.45 30.48
N THR A 14 14.77 -0.50 30.39
CA THR A 14 14.48 0.88 29.96
C THR A 14 14.75 1.00 28.48
N ALA A 15 13.82 1.62 27.75
CA ALA A 15 13.99 2.07 26.38
C ALA A 15 13.90 3.60 26.38
N ASP A 16 14.47 4.25 25.39
CA ASP A 16 14.22 5.67 25.20
C ASP A 16 12.84 5.86 24.57
N VAL A 17 12.51 5.00 23.59
CA VAL A 17 11.21 4.99 22.91
C VAL A 17 10.68 3.55 22.74
N ILE A 18 9.39 3.37 23.01
CA ILE A 18 8.66 2.14 22.69
C ILE A 18 7.79 2.39 21.47
N VAL A 19 7.85 1.49 20.49
CA VAL A 19 6.98 1.48 19.30
C VAL A 19 6.04 0.28 19.39
N ILE A 20 4.74 0.53 19.50
CA ILE A 20 3.70 -0.51 19.53
C ILE A 20 3.20 -0.75 18.11
N GLY A 21 3.48 -1.95 17.58
CA GLY A 21 3.15 -2.38 16.22
C GLY A 21 4.37 -2.45 15.31
N GLY A 22 4.55 -3.60 14.67
CA GLY A 22 5.67 -3.91 13.78
C GLY A 22 5.31 -3.85 12.28
N GLY A 23 4.33 -3.01 11.90
CA GLY A 23 4.02 -2.72 10.50
C GLY A 23 4.95 -1.67 9.89
N VAL A 24 4.68 -1.25 8.64
CA VAL A 24 5.49 -0.25 7.92
C VAL A 24 5.69 1.03 8.73
N ALA A 25 4.64 1.57 9.34
CA ALA A 25 4.72 2.79 10.14
C ALA A 25 5.63 2.61 11.36
N GLY A 26 5.48 1.49 12.07
CA GLY A 26 6.29 1.19 13.26
C GLY A 26 7.75 0.95 12.93
N LEU A 27 8.04 0.19 11.88
CA LEU A 27 9.40 -0.07 11.42
C LEU A 27 10.06 1.20 10.85
N SER A 28 9.30 2.05 10.15
CA SER A 28 9.78 3.37 9.70
C SER A 28 10.15 4.25 10.89
N ALA A 29 9.27 4.39 11.89
CA ALA A 29 9.56 5.17 13.09
C ALA A 29 10.77 4.61 13.86
N ALA A 30 10.78 3.29 14.10
CA ALA A 30 11.81 2.64 14.87
C ALA A 30 13.21 2.75 14.23
N THR A 31 13.29 2.57 12.92
CA THR A 31 14.56 2.70 12.20
C THR A 31 15.06 4.15 12.16
N TRP A 32 14.16 5.11 12.04
CA TRP A 32 14.52 6.54 12.11
C TRP A 32 15.04 6.94 13.48
N LEU A 33 14.36 6.52 14.54
CA LEU A 33 14.79 6.78 15.92
C LEU A 33 16.12 6.08 16.25
N ALA A 34 16.28 4.81 15.86
CA ALA A 34 17.50 4.06 16.06
C ALA A 34 18.69 4.67 15.28
N ASP A 35 18.47 5.21 14.09
CA ASP A 35 19.49 5.92 13.31
C ASP A 35 19.98 7.19 13.98
N ARG A 36 19.14 7.81 14.82
CA ARG A 36 19.47 8.98 15.65
C ARG A 36 20.04 8.61 17.02
N GLY A 37 20.30 7.33 17.27
CA GLY A 37 20.93 6.83 18.50
C GLY A 37 19.97 6.50 19.64
N ALA A 38 18.65 6.56 19.44
CA ALA A 38 17.69 6.17 20.47
C ALA A 38 17.66 4.64 20.65
N ARG A 39 17.55 4.18 21.89
CA ARG A 39 17.32 2.76 22.23
C ARG A 39 15.84 2.46 22.05
N VAL A 40 15.48 1.87 20.91
CA VAL A 40 14.10 1.60 20.54
C VAL A 40 13.71 0.17 20.90
N THR A 41 12.55 -0.01 21.50
CA THR A 41 11.92 -1.33 21.65
C THR A 41 10.63 -1.37 20.83
N VAL A 42 10.60 -2.24 19.81
CA VAL A 42 9.38 -2.54 19.03
C VAL A 42 8.65 -3.69 19.70
N VAL A 43 7.35 -3.53 19.96
CA VAL A 43 6.48 -4.59 20.48
C VAL A 43 5.36 -4.88 19.50
N GLU A 44 5.25 -6.13 19.05
CA GLU A 44 4.26 -6.61 18.09
C GLU A 44 3.42 -7.72 18.71
N ALA A 45 2.10 -7.58 18.61
CA ALA A 45 1.16 -8.54 19.18
C ALA A 45 1.14 -9.89 18.45
N ARG A 46 1.41 -9.89 17.13
CA ARG A 46 1.46 -11.08 16.28
C ARG A 46 2.81 -11.80 16.39
N PRO A 47 2.90 -13.07 15.98
CA PRO A 47 4.20 -13.79 15.93
C PRO A 47 5.17 -13.26 14.87
N HIS A 48 4.71 -12.45 13.94
CA HIS A 48 5.49 -11.89 12.83
C HIS A 48 5.25 -10.39 12.67
N LEU A 49 6.25 -9.71 12.15
CA LEU A 49 6.19 -8.30 11.78
C LEU A 49 5.55 -8.15 10.38
N GLY A 50 5.33 -6.90 9.97
CA GLY A 50 4.82 -6.52 8.63
C GLY A 50 3.40 -5.96 8.65
N GLY A 51 2.60 -6.29 9.66
CA GLY A 51 1.23 -5.75 9.80
C GLY A 51 0.33 -6.16 8.62
N ARG A 52 -0.28 -5.16 7.95
CA ARG A 52 -1.15 -5.35 6.77
C ARG A 52 -0.39 -5.51 5.45
N ALA A 53 0.93 -5.33 5.44
CA ALA A 53 1.80 -5.57 4.29
C ALA A 53 2.84 -6.62 4.68
N SER A 54 2.44 -7.89 4.72
CA SER A 54 3.23 -9.01 5.24
C SER A 54 3.22 -10.19 4.30
N SER A 55 4.23 -11.04 4.46
CA SER A 55 4.32 -12.34 3.79
C SER A 55 4.01 -13.46 4.77
N PHE A 56 3.50 -14.57 4.28
CA PHE A 56 3.26 -15.78 5.04
C PHE A 56 3.51 -17.01 4.16
N VAL A 57 3.71 -18.16 4.79
CA VAL A 57 3.80 -19.42 4.06
C VAL A 57 2.38 -19.93 3.81
N ASP A 58 2.01 -20.09 2.53
CA ASP A 58 0.72 -20.67 2.16
C ASP A 58 0.71 -22.15 2.55
N PRO A 59 -0.21 -22.60 3.42
CA PRO A 59 -0.19 -23.97 3.94
C PRO A 59 -0.49 -25.03 2.88
N ALA A 60 -1.11 -24.65 1.77
CA ALA A 60 -1.46 -25.59 0.71
C ALA A 60 -0.30 -25.82 -0.27
N THR A 61 0.59 -24.83 -0.45
CA THR A 61 1.70 -24.89 -1.41
C THR A 61 3.06 -25.00 -0.73
N GLY A 62 3.20 -24.51 0.51
CA GLY A 62 4.48 -24.32 1.17
C GLY A 62 5.28 -23.13 0.63
N GLU A 63 4.72 -22.36 -0.33
CA GLU A 63 5.36 -21.18 -0.90
C GLU A 63 5.13 -19.95 -0.03
N THR A 64 6.11 -19.04 0.01
CA THR A 64 5.92 -17.74 0.65
C THR A 64 5.12 -16.84 -0.29
N VAL A 65 3.99 -16.36 0.19
CA VAL A 65 3.10 -15.42 -0.51
C VAL A 65 2.89 -14.16 0.31
N ASP A 66 2.67 -13.05 -0.36
CA ASP A 66 2.27 -11.81 0.30
C ASP A 66 0.76 -11.82 0.57
N ASN A 67 0.31 -11.13 1.62
CA ASN A 67 -1.12 -11.01 1.95
C ASN A 67 -1.93 -10.22 0.90
N GLY A 68 -1.27 -9.74 -0.14
CA GLY A 68 -1.79 -9.06 -1.32
C GLY A 68 -0.64 -8.56 -2.17
N GLN A 69 -0.87 -8.36 -3.47
CA GLN A 69 0.15 -7.75 -4.31
C GLN A 69 0.26 -6.26 -3.98
N HIS A 70 1.42 -5.85 -3.51
CA HIS A 70 1.72 -4.45 -3.22
C HIS A 70 2.52 -3.84 -4.36
N ILE A 71 2.08 -2.70 -4.83
CA ILE A 71 2.83 -1.87 -5.77
C ILE A 71 3.25 -0.57 -5.09
N LEU A 72 4.38 -0.05 -5.49
CA LEU A 72 4.90 1.24 -5.08
C LEU A 72 4.78 2.23 -6.24
N MET A 73 4.65 3.50 -5.94
CA MET A 73 4.70 4.55 -6.96
C MET A 73 6.03 5.30 -6.85
N GLY A 74 6.55 5.77 -7.95
CA GLY A 74 7.80 6.55 -7.96
C GLY A 74 7.77 7.80 -7.08
N CYS A 75 6.57 8.34 -6.81
CA CYS A 75 6.38 9.45 -5.88
C CYS A 75 6.41 9.06 -4.39
N TYR A 76 6.62 7.80 -4.04
CA TYR A 76 6.67 7.31 -2.64
C TYR A 76 8.01 7.66 -1.98
N ARG A 77 8.19 8.93 -1.64
CA ARG A 77 9.46 9.48 -1.14
C ARG A 77 9.86 8.89 0.21
N GLU A 78 8.90 8.82 1.14
CA GLU A 78 9.15 8.32 2.50
C GLU A 78 9.41 6.82 2.52
N THR A 79 8.68 6.07 1.70
CA THR A 79 8.92 4.63 1.53
C THR A 79 10.33 4.37 0.98
N PHE A 80 10.73 5.09 -0.07
CA PHE A 80 12.09 4.93 -0.61
C PHE A 80 13.18 5.44 0.34
N ALA A 81 12.90 6.49 1.12
CA ALA A 81 13.82 6.94 2.18
C ALA A 81 13.99 5.87 3.27
N PHE A 82 12.90 5.25 3.70
CA PHE A 82 12.92 4.12 4.62
C PHE A 82 13.72 2.93 4.05
N LEU A 83 13.44 2.51 2.80
CA LEU A 83 14.15 1.40 2.16
C LEU A 83 15.65 1.68 1.99
N ARG A 84 16.05 2.93 1.66
CA ARG A 84 17.46 3.32 1.61
C ARG A 84 18.13 3.21 2.96
N ARG A 85 17.47 3.67 4.03
CA ARG A 85 18.00 3.60 5.40
C ARG A 85 18.32 2.18 5.83
N ILE A 86 17.45 1.23 5.51
CA ILE A 86 17.65 -0.18 5.86
C ILE A 86 18.45 -0.98 4.80
N GLY A 87 19.00 -0.32 3.76
CA GLY A 87 19.80 -0.96 2.72
C GLY A 87 19.00 -1.85 1.76
N ALA A 88 17.71 -1.62 1.60
CA ALA A 88 16.79 -2.52 0.87
C ALA A 88 16.34 -2.01 -0.53
N MET A 89 16.91 -0.92 -1.05
CA MET A 89 16.51 -0.35 -2.35
C MET A 89 16.64 -1.31 -3.53
N SER A 90 17.65 -2.19 -3.53
CA SER A 90 17.87 -3.19 -4.57
C SER A 90 16.77 -4.26 -4.63
N ARG A 91 15.92 -4.33 -3.62
CA ARG A 91 14.80 -5.28 -3.50
C ARG A 91 13.50 -4.75 -4.11
N VAL A 92 13.55 -3.58 -4.74
CA VAL A 92 12.44 -2.98 -5.48
C VAL A 92 12.87 -2.70 -6.91
N ARG A 93 12.02 -3.06 -7.87
CA ARG A 93 12.18 -2.72 -9.29
C ARG A 93 11.19 -1.64 -9.66
N VAL A 94 11.67 -0.46 -10.02
CA VAL A 94 10.85 0.65 -10.51
C VAL A 94 10.92 0.67 -12.04
N GLN A 95 9.77 0.83 -12.68
CA GLN A 95 9.72 1.01 -14.13
C GLN A 95 10.51 2.26 -14.55
N PRO A 96 11.24 2.22 -15.65
CA PRO A 96 11.94 3.42 -16.17
C PRO A 96 10.95 4.49 -16.63
N SER A 97 9.79 4.09 -17.14
CA SER A 97 8.64 4.94 -17.47
C SER A 97 7.35 4.21 -17.18
N LEU A 98 6.28 4.95 -16.89
CA LEU A 98 4.97 4.36 -16.64
C LEU A 98 4.51 3.56 -17.85
N THR A 99 4.26 2.26 -17.63
CA THR A 99 3.69 1.36 -18.64
C THR A 99 2.63 0.49 -17.97
N VAL A 100 1.40 0.56 -18.48
CA VAL A 100 0.25 -0.16 -17.93
C VAL A 100 -0.47 -0.92 -19.05
N PRO A 101 -0.25 -2.23 -19.18
CA PRO A 101 -1.06 -3.07 -20.04
C PRO A 101 -2.47 -3.25 -19.46
N SER A 102 -3.48 -3.22 -20.30
CA SER A 102 -4.89 -3.36 -19.90
C SER A 102 -5.68 -4.20 -20.89
N ILE A 103 -6.70 -4.89 -20.40
CA ILE A 103 -7.68 -5.62 -21.21
C ILE A 103 -9.06 -5.20 -20.74
N ASP A 104 -9.78 -4.45 -21.57
CA ASP A 104 -11.10 -3.95 -21.22
C ASP A 104 -12.17 -5.06 -21.13
N SER A 105 -13.38 -4.70 -20.74
CA SER A 105 -14.49 -5.66 -20.58
C SER A 105 -14.91 -6.34 -21.90
N ALA A 106 -14.64 -5.70 -23.04
CA ALA A 106 -14.87 -6.26 -24.37
C ALA A 106 -13.74 -7.18 -24.86
N GLY A 107 -12.62 -7.31 -24.09
CA GLY A 107 -11.46 -8.11 -24.46
C GLY A 107 -10.42 -7.36 -25.30
N ASN A 108 -10.59 -6.07 -25.55
CA ASN A 108 -9.60 -5.28 -26.31
C ASN A 108 -8.35 -5.03 -25.45
N ARG A 109 -7.19 -5.30 -26.03
CA ARG A 109 -5.89 -5.09 -25.41
C ARG A 109 -5.32 -3.75 -25.78
N SER A 110 -4.82 -3.02 -24.81
CA SER A 110 -4.13 -1.75 -25.01
C SER A 110 -3.01 -1.58 -23.99
N VAL A 111 -2.07 -0.68 -24.29
CA VAL A 111 -0.97 -0.40 -23.36
C VAL A 111 -0.82 1.11 -23.27
N LEU A 112 -1.02 1.65 -22.08
CA LEU A 112 -0.62 3.02 -21.77
C LEU A 112 0.90 3.03 -21.54
N THR A 113 1.66 3.70 -22.40
CA THR A 113 3.11 3.88 -22.23
C THR A 113 3.44 5.36 -22.29
N CYS A 114 4.10 5.87 -21.26
CA CYS A 114 4.54 7.26 -21.23
C CYS A 114 5.89 7.41 -21.94
N PRO A 115 5.99 8.27 -22.96
CA PRO A 115 7.26 8.54 -23.66
C PRO A 115 8.28 9.22 -22.72
N PRO A 116 9.59 9.19 -23.05
CA PRO A 116 10.65 9.80 -22.24
C PRO A 116 10.69 11.34 -22.41
N LEU A 117 9.58 12.00 -22.10
CA LEU A 117 9.45 13.46 -22.12
C LEU A 117 9.56 14.04 -20.70
N PRO A 118 9.95 15.32 -20.54
CA PRO A 118 9.88 15.99 -19.26
C PRO A 118 8.46 16.02 -18.68
N ALA A 119 8.33 16.01 -17.35
CA ALA A 119 7.04 16.15 -16.69
C ALA A 119 6.43 17.55 -16.94
N PRO A 120 5.13 17.68 -17.19
CA PRO A 120 4.10 16.63 -17.24
C PRO A 120 3.86 16.03 -18.64
N TRP A 121 4.67 16.42 -19.63
CA TRP A 121 4.45 16.09 -21.05
C TRP A 121 4.50 14.59 -21.33
N HIS A 122 5.28 13.81 -20.55
CA HIS A 122 5.33 12.36 -20.67
C HIS A 122 3.95 11.72 -20.43
N LEU A 123 3.18 12.17 -19.43
CA LEU A 123 1.86 11.65 -19.12
C LEU A 123 0.84 12.04 -20.19
N LEU A 124 0.90 13.28 -20.66
CA LEU A 124 0.06 13.75 -21.77
C LEU A 124 0.36 12.98 -23.05
N GLY A 125 1.65 12.80 -23.38
CA GLY A 125 2.08 12.01 -24.54
C GLY A 125 1.55 10.58 -24.47
N GLY A 126 1.67 9.92 -23.31
CA GLY A 126 1.13 8.57 -23.10
C GLY A 126 -0.38 8.49 -23.34
N VAL A 127 -1.16 9.45 -22.85
CA VAL A 127 -2.62 9.47 -23.08
C VAL A 127 -2.95 9.79 -24.55
N ILE A 128 -2.21 10.68 -25.21
CA ILE A 128 -2.42 11.04 -26.62
C ILE A 128 -2.13 9.84 -27.53
N GLU A 129 -1.11 9.05 -27.23
CA GLU A 129 -0.72 7.89 -28.03
C GLU A 129 -1.54 6.63 -27.71
N TRP A 130 -2.29 6.64 -26.60
CA TRP A 130 -3.02 5.44 -26.14
C TRP A 130 -4.20 5.10 -27.05
N ASP A 131 -4.14 3.94 -27.67
CA ASP A 131 -5.14 3.44 -28.65
C ASP A 131 -6.50 3.06 -28.05
N ALA A 132 -6.59 2.85 -26.73
CA ALA A 132 -7.85 2.60 -26.02
C ALA A 132 -8.82 3.79 -26.05
N LEU A 133 -8.35 4.99 -26.43
CA LEU A 133 -9.07 6.25 -26.29
C LEU A 133 -9.33 6.93 -27.64
N GLY A 134 -10.53 7.44 -27.80
CA GLY A 134 -10.87 8.35 -28.91
C GLY A 134 -10.33 9.78 -28.68
N TRP A 135 -10.36 10.65 -29.70
CA TRP A 135 -9.85 12.02 -29.61
C TRP A 135 -10.52 12.88 -28.54
N ARG A 136 -11.83 12.72 -28.36
CA ARG A 136 -12.58 13.42 -27.31
C ARG A 136 -12.11 13.03 -25.92
N ASP A 137 -11.81 11.75 -25.73
CA ASP A 137 -11.31 11.21 -24.47
C ASP A 137 -9.94 11.78 -24.16
N ARG A 138 -9.02 11.74 -25.14
CA ARG A 138 -7.65 12.25 -25.02
C ARG A 138 -7.62 13.75 -24.69
N LEU A 139 -8.45 14.56 -25.35
CA LEU A 139 -8.51 15.99 -25.09
C LEU A 139 -9.14 16.32 -23.72
N SER A 140 -10.00 15.47 -23.19
CA SER A 140 -10.65 15.72 -21.91
C SER A 140 -9.65 15.75 -20.74
N VAL A 141 -8.53 15.01 -20.83
CA VAL A 141 -7.50 14.99 -19.79
C VAL A 141 -6.89 16.36 -19.50
N LEU A 142 -6.82 17.24 -20.51
CA LEU A 142 -6.24 18.56 -20.37
C LEU A 142 -6.98 19.43 -19.34
N ARG A 143 -8.27 19.18 -19.11
CA ARG A 143 -9.09 19.91 -18.13
C ARG A 143 -8.66 19.66 -16.69
N LEU A 144 -7.91 18.57 -16.41
CA LEU A 144 -7.38 18.32 -15.08
C LEU A 144 -6.08 19.10 -14.78
N GLY A 145 -5.46 19.70 -15.77
CA GLY A 145 -4.21 20.45 -15.58
C GLY A 145 -4.32 21.57 -14.56
N ALA A 146 -5.40 22.37 -14.61
CA ALA A 146 -5.61 23.48 -13.67
C ALA A 146 -5.91 23.01 -12.24
N PRO A 147 -6.86 22.07 -11.98
CA PRO A 147 -7.08 21.53 -10.65
C PRO A 147 -5.84 20.90 -10.02
N VAL A 148 -5.10 20.08 -10.75
CA VAL A 148 -3.87 19.43 -10.26
C VAL A 148 -2.79 20.46 -9.94
N LYS A 149 -2.62 21.49 -10.78
CA LYS A 149 -1.69 22.61 -10.52
C LYS A 149 -2.09 23.38 -9.25
N THR A 150 -3.38 23.63 -9.04
CA THR A 150 -3.90 24.28 -7.83
C THR A 150 -3.55 23.49 -6.59
N GLU A 151 -3.80 22.18 -6.57
CA GLU A 151 -3.47 21.33 -5.45
C GLU A 151 -1.97 21.27 -5.18
N ARG A 152 -1.14 21.15 -6.21
CA ARG A 152 0.33 21.21 -6.06
C ARG A 152 0.81 22.52 -5.44
N ARG A 153 0.19 23.66 -5.80
CA ARG A 153 0.50 24.95 -5.16
C ARG A 153 0.05 25.00 -3.71
N ARG A 154 -1.11 24.43 -3.41
CA ARG A 154 -1.63 24.30 -2.04
C ARG A 154 -0.68 23.46 -1.16
N LEU A 155 -0.21 22.34 -1.67
CA LEU A 155 0.74 21.46 -0.97
C LEU A 155 2.09 22.11 -0.67
N ARG A 156 2.46 23.13 -1.45
CA ARG A 156 3.68 23.94 -1.24
C ARG A 156 3.43 25.17 -0.37
N GLY A 157 2.23 25.34 0.18
CA GLY A 157 1.87 26.52 0.96
C GLY A 157 1.71 27.80 0.11
N ALA A 158 1.72 27.70 -1.22
CA ALA A 158 1.65 28.85 -2.12
C ALA A 158 0.22 29.38 -2.36
N THR A 159 -0.81 28.69 -1.87
CA THR A 159 -2.21 29.08 -1.95
C THR A 159 -3.04 28.28 -0.94
N GLY A 160 -4.13 28.89 -0.43
CA GLY A 160 -5.17 28.18 0.35
C GLY A 160 -6.31 27.63 -0.52
N LEU A 161 -6.27 27.83 -1.84
CA LEU A 161 -7.34 27.37 -2.73
C LEU A 161 -7.37 25.85 -2.81
N MET A 162 -8.56 25.29 -2.73
CA MET A 162 -8.82 23.85 -2.89
C MET A 162 -9.26 23.56 -4.33
N ALA A 163 -8.79 22.44 -4.87
CA ALA A 163 -9.16 21.99 -6.22
C ALA A 163 -10.54 21.32 -6.26
N CYS A 164 -11.09 20.94 -5.09
CA CYS A 164 -12.38 20.28 -4.92
C CYS A 164 -12.97 20.57 -3.54
N SER A 165 -14.28 20.33 -3.38
CA SER A 165 -14.94 20.37 -2.07
C SER A 165 -14.57 19.12 -1.24
N PRO A 166 -14.46 19.23 0.10
CA PRO A 166 -14.29 18.06 0.97
C PRO A 166 -15.42 17.02 0.86
N GLU A 167 -16.63 17.46 0.54
CA GLU A 167 -17.81 16.60 0.41
C GLU A 167 -18.01 16.05 -1.02
N GLU A 168 -17.18 16.46 -1.98
CA GLU A 168 -17.28 16.01 -3.36
C GLU A 168 -16.67 14.61 -3.51
N THR A 169 -17.38 13.71 -4.22
CA THR A 169 -16.84 12.39 -4.57
C THR A 169 -15.89 12.48 -5.76
N VAL A 170 -15.01 11.47 -5.90
CA VAL A 170 -14.11 11.36 -7.06
C VAL A 170 -14.89 11.36 -8.36
N GLU A 171 -15.97 10.59 -8.44
CA GLU A 171 -16.81 10.52 -9.64
C GLU A 171 -17.39 11.90 -10.01
N ASN A 172 -18.01 12.59 -9.04
CA ASN A 172 -18.59 13.92 -9.28
C ASN A 172 -17.51 14.92 -9.72
N TRP A 173 -16.34 14.89 -9.10
CA TRP A 173 -15.21 15.74 -9.46
C TRP A 173 -14.73 15.48 -10.88
N LEU A 174 -14.58 14.20 -11.28
CA LEU A 174 -14.19 13.83 -12.64
C LEU A 174 -15.22 14.27 -13.67
N VAL A 175 -16.51 14.05 -13.40
CA VAL A 175 -17.61 14.48 -14.30
C VAL A 175 -17.64 15.99 -14.44
N ARG A 176 -17.56 16.74 -13.33
CA ARG A 176 -17.53 18.20 -13.32
C ARG A 176 -16.34 18.78 -14.10
N ASN A 177 -15.21 18.08 -14.07
CA ASN A 177 -14.03 18.44 -14.86
C ASN A 177 -14.06 17.84 -16.28
N GLY A 178 -15.22 17.37 -16.74
CA GLY A 178 -15.48 16.96 -18.12
C GLY A 178 -14.70 15.73 -18.55
N GLN A 179 -14.36 14.82 -17.60
CA GLN A 179 -13.73 13.55 -17.95
C GLN A 179 -14.76 12.61 -18.57
N THR A 180 -14.47 12.10 -19.75
CA THR A 180 -15.38 11.26 -20.51
C THR A 180 -15.60 9.90 -19.84
N PRO A 181 -16.74 9.21 -20.09
CA PRO A 181 -16.98 7.87 -19.55
C PRO A 181 -15.88 6.87 -19.90
N ARG A 182 -15.38 6.87 -21.14
CA ARG A 182 -14.34 5.95 -21.59
C ARG A 182 -13.00 6.22 -20.88
N LEU A 183 -12.61 7.48 -20.72
CA LEU A 183 -11.38 7.83 -20.01
C LEU A 183 -11.50 7.49 -18.52
N ARG A 184 -12.69 7.65 -17.92
CA ARG A 184 -12.93 7.21 -16.54
C ARG A 184 -12.78 5.69 -16.42
N GLU A 185 -13.46 4.93 -17.26
CA GLU A 185 -13.40 3.45 -17.27
C GLU A 185 -11.96 2.93 -17.40
N MET A 186 -11.18 3.49 -18.33
CA MET A 186 -9.87 2.95 -18.65
C MET A 186 -8.74 3.46 -17.75
N LEU A 187 -8.85 4.67 -17.18
CA LEU A 187 -7.77 5.32 -16.45
C LEU A 187 -8.17 5.74 -15.04
N TRP A 188 -9.18 6.62 -14.91
CA TRP A 188 -9.42 7.28 -13.62
C TRP A 188 -10.05 6.38 -12.57
N ASP A 189 -11.03 5.56 -12.94
CA ASP A 189 -11.71 4.66 -12.01
C ASP A 189 -10.77 3.54 -11.51
N PRO A 190 -10.00 2.86 -12.39
CA PRO A 190 -8.96 1.92 -11.95
C PRO A 190 -7.89 2.55 -11.06
N LEU A 191 -7.43 3.76 -11.39
CA LEU A 191 -6.44 4.47 -10.60
C LEU A 191 -6.99 4.88 -9.22
N ALA A 192 -8.20 5.43 -9.18
CA ALA A 192 -8.85 5.80 -7.93
C ALA A 192 -9.06 4.58 -7.02
N LEU A 193 -9.55 3.48 -7.61
CA LEU A 193 -9.78 2.24 -6.87
C LEU A 193 -8.46 1.63 -6.35
N ALA A 194 -7.41 1.64 -7.16
CA ALA A 194 -6.08 1.16 -6.74
C ALA A 194 -5.46 2.03 -5.64
N ALA A 195 -5.59 3.36 -5.73
CA ALA A 195 -4.98 4.29 -4.80
C ALA A 195 -5.76 4.49 -3.50
N LEU A 196 -7.10 4.45 -3.56
CA LEU A 196 -7.98 4.77 -2.43
C LEU A 196 -8.64 3.52 -1.82
N ASN A 197 -8.58 2.39 -2.50
CA ASN A 197 -9.30 1.16 -2.14
C ASN A 197 -10.81 1.38 -1.96
N GLN A 198 -11.37 2.33 -2.69
CA GLN A 198 -12.79 2.69 -2.65
C GLN A 198 -13.33 3.02 -4.04
N PRO A 199 -14.59 2.68 -4.34
CA PRO A 199 -15.23 3.10 -5.59
C PRO A 199 -15.24 4.63 -5.74
N PRO A 200 -15.00 5.19 -6.94
CA PRO A 200 -14.99 6.64 -7.18
C PRO A 200 -16.28 7.37 -6.73
N ARG A 201 -17.43 6.69 -6.78
CA ARG A 201 -18.72 7.23 -6.32
C ARG A 201 -18.81 7.40 -4.79
N GLU A 202 -17.91 6.75 -4.03
CA GLU A 202 -17.93 6.73 -2.57
C GLU A 202 -16.71 7.46 -1.96
N ALA A 203 -15.57 7.47 -2.64
CA ALA A 203 -14.35 8.10 -2.17
C ALA A 203 -14.41 9.62 -2.33
N ALA A 204 -13.92 10.38 -1.34
CA ALA A 204 -13.83 11.83 -1.42
C ALA A 204 -12.72 12.30 -2.40
N ALA A 205 -13.06 13.28 -3.22
CA ALA A 205 -12.16 13.84 -4.23
C ALA A 205 -10.83 14.39 -3.69
N PRO A 206 -10.76 15.06 -2.51
CA PRO A 206 -9.49 15.58 -1.99
C PRO A 206 -8.37 14.55 -1.90
N ALA A 207 -8.68 13.31 -1.51
CA ALA A 207 -7.68 12.23 -1.43
C ALA A 207 -7.15 11.85 -2.82
N PHE A 208 -8.03 11.77 -3.82
CA PHE A 208 -7.65 11.45 -5.19
C PHE A 208 -6.85 12.57 -5.85
N VAL A 209 -7.31 13.81 -5.69
CA VAL A 209 -6.62 15.00 -6.22
C VAL A 209 -5.22 15.13 -5.62
N ARG A 210 -5.05 14.80 -4.33
CA ARG A 210 -3.74 14.70 -3.70
C ARG A 210 -2.85 13.65 -4.35
N VAL A 211 -3.38 12.45 -4.63
CA VAL A 211 -2.63 11.40 -5.34
C VAL A 211 -2.19 11.88 -6.72
N LEU A 212 -3.08 12.50 -7.49
CA LEU A 212 -2.73 13.07 -8.80
C LEU A 212 -1.66 14.15 -8.69
N ALA A 213 -1.73 15.01 -7.66
CA ALA A 213 -0.73 16.06 -7.45
C ALA A 213 0.66 15.52 -7.17
N GLU A 214 0.78 14.38 -6.47
CA GLU A 214 2.06 13.70 -6.23
C GLU A 214 2.56 12.98 -7.49
N MET A 215 1.70 12.22 -8.17
CA MET A 215 2.05 11.48 -9.38
C MET A 215 2.45 12.39 -10.53
N PHE A 216 1.79 13.56 -10.66
CA PHE A 216 2.09 14.56 -11.69
C PHE A 216 3.15 15.56 -11.21
N GLY A 217 4.07 15.08 -10.35
CA GLY A 217 5.23 15.81 -9.86
C GLY A 217 6.17 16.27 -10.96
N PRO A 218 7.25 17.00 -10.59
CA PRO A 218 8.25 17.47 -11.56
C PRO A 218 9.14 16.34 -12.08
N GLU A 219 9.18 15.21 -11.40
CA GLU A 219 10.00 14.05 -11.74
C GLU A 219 9.21 13.11 -12.67
N PRO A 220 9.71 12.78 -13.88
CA PRO A 220 8.99 11.86 -14.79
C PRO A 220 8.71 10.50 -14.17
N GLN A 221 9.57 10.02 -13.30
CA GLN A 221 9.41 8.75 -12.62
C GLN A 221 8.37 8.75 -11.49
N ALA A 222 7.83 9.92 -11.08
CA ALA A 222 6.86 10.02 -10.00
C ALA A 222 5.62 9.14 -10.22
N ALA A 223 5.17 8.97 -11.45
CA ALA A 223 4.05 8.13 -11.83
C ALA A 223 4.44 6.66 -12.12
N SER A 224 5.74 6.33 -12.18
CA SER A 224 6.20 4.97 -12.49
C SER A 224 5.80 3.97 -11.41
N ILE A 225 5.53 2.74 -11.82
CA ILE A 225 5.17 1.64 -10.91
C ILE A 225 6.45 0.93 -10.46
N GLY A 226 6.54 0.68 -9.15
CA GLY A 226 7.56 -0.15 -8.52
C GLY A 226 6.97 -1.44 -7.99
N PHE A 227 7.71 -2.53 -8.13
CA PHE A 227 7.33 -3.85 -7.63
C PHE A 227 8.35 -4.36 -6.62
N PRO A 228 7.93 -4.99 -5.52
CA PRO A 228 8.80 -5.81 -4.71
C PRO A 228 9.42 -6.92 -5.58
N ALA A 229 10.74 -7.00 -5.61
CA ALA A 229 11.46 -8.05 -6.33
C ALA A 229 11.64 -9.33 -5.52
N VAL A 230 11.26 -9.29 -4.26
CA VAL A 230 11.27 -10.37 -3.27
C VAL A 230 10.02 -10.24 -2.40
N PRO A 231 9.63 -11.27 -1.63
CA PRO A 231 8.52 -11.17 -0.68
C PRO A 231 8.69 -9.98 0.29
N LEU A 232 7.60 -9.37 0.73
CA LEU A 232 7.62 -8.18 1.59
C LEU A 232 8.43 -8.39 2.88
N HIS A 233 8.40 -9.60 3.44
CA HIS A 233 9.20 -9.93 4.61
C HIS A 233 10.69 -9.72 4.34
N GLU A 234 11.18 -10.16 3.20
CA GLU A 234 12.56 -9.95 2.77
C GLU A 234 12.80 -8.49 2.35
N MET A 235 11.81 -7.87 1.68
CA MET A 235 11.98 -6.52 1.16
C MET A 235 12.26 -5.51 2.27
N TYR A 236 11.49 -5.51 3.35
CA TYR A 236 11.62 -4.47 4.36
C TYR A 236 11.59 -4.96 5.82
N VAL A 237 10.89 -6.09 6.12
CA VAL A 237 10.68 -6.51 7.51
C VAL A 237 11.97 -6.99 8.15
N ALA A 238 12.63 -7.97 7.55
CA ALA A 238 13.89 -8.50 8.06
C ALA A 238 15.01 -7.43 8.09
N PRO A 239 15.25 -6.65 7.01
CA PRO A 239 16.24 -5.58 7.04
C PRO A 239 15.98 -4.52 8.10
N ALA A 240 14.70 -4.14 8.34
CA ALA A 240 14.39 -3.17 9.37
C ALA A 240 14.61 -3.72 10.77
N SER A 241 14.25 -4.98 11.01
CA SER A 241 14.53 -5.66 12.28
C SER A 241 16.03 -5.73 12.56
N ASP A 242 16.82 -6.17 11.58
CA ASP A 242 18.28 -6.25 11.69
C ASP A 242 18.91 -4.87 11.94
N PHE A 243 18.42 -3.84 11.24
CA PHE A 243 18.86 -2.46 11.42
C PHE A 243 18.64 -1.95 12.85
N ILE A 244 17.45 -2.23 13.42
CA ILE A 244 17.11 -1.84 14.80
C ILE A 244 18.00 -2.59 15.80
N MET A 245 18.13 -3.91 15.66
CA MET A 245 18.91 -4.74 16.57
C MET A 245 20.41 -4.40 16.53
N ALA A 246 20.96 -4.07 15.37
CA ALA A 246 22.35 -3.61 15.21
C ALA A 246 22.64 -2.29 15.93
N ARG A 247 21.59 -1.53 16.32
CA ARG A 247 21.68 -0.24 17.04
C ARG A 247 21.20 -0.34 18.48
N ALA A 248 21.45 -1.47 19.14
CA ALA A 248 21.04 -1.75 20.51
C ALA A 248 19.52 -1.66 20.77
N GLY A 249 18.70 -1.67 19.71
CA GLY A 249 17.25 -1.78 19.80
C GLY A 249 16.80 -3.21 20.03
N ARG A 250 15.53 -3.39 20.32
CA ARG A 250 14.90 -4.70 20.56
C ARG A 250 13.61 -4.84 19.76
N VAL A 251 13.34 -6.05 19.30
CA VAL A 251 12.09 -6.39 18.59
C VAL A 251 11.46 -7.59 19.29
N TRP A 252 10.25 -7.42 19.81
CA TRP A 252 9.50 -8.46 20.48
C TRP A 252 8.20 -8.75 19.73
N THR A 253 8.06 -9.95 19.29
CA THR A 253 6.83 -10.51 18.71
C THR A 253 6.05 -11.29 19.78
N ASN A 254 4.79 -11.66 19.51
CA ASN A 254 3.87 -12.27 20.48
C ASN A 254 3.69 -11.44 21.77
N ALA A 255 3.89 -10.13 21.68
CA ALA A 255 3.91 -9.20 22.79
C ALA A 255 2.74 -8.21 22.69
N LEU A 256 1.52 -8.70 22.98
CA LEU A 256 0.37 -7.81 23.12
C LEU A 256 0.63 -6.83 24.27
N ALA A 257 0.67 -5.54 23.98
CA ALA A 257 1.05 -4.52 24.93
C ALA A 257 -0.11 -3.54 25.23
N ARG A 258 -0.15 -3.04 26.48
CA ARG A 258 -1.02 -1.94 26.91
C ARG A 258 -0.16 -0.81 27.43
N VAL A 259 -0.60 0.41 27.21
CA VAL A 259 0.10 1.63 27.62
C VAL A 259 -0.08 1.83 29.14
N ILE A 260 1.03 2.11 29.82
CA ILE A 260 1.03 2.50 31.22
C ILE A 260 0.95 4.02 31.28
N VAL A 261 -0.06 4.52 31.97
CA VAL A 261 -0.29 5.96 32.16
C VAL A 261 -0.16 6.30 33.64
N GLU A 262 0.74 7.21 33.98
CA GLU A 262 0.98 7.68 35.35
C GLU A 262 1.09 9.21 35.32
N GLY A 263 0.42 9.89 36.28
CA GLY A 263 0.48 11.35 36.37
C GLY A 263 0.04 12.09 35.11
N GLY A 264 -0.91 11.51 34.32
CA GLY A 264 -1.36 12.11 33.05
C GLY A 264 -0.38 11.98 31.88
N ARG A 265 0.60 11.08 31.99
CA ARG A 265 1.62 10.83 30.97
C ARG A 265 1.76 9.34 30.66
N ALA A 266 2.00 8.99 29.40
CA ALA A 266 2.45 7.65 29.03
C ALA A 266 3.93 7.47 29.44
N VAL A 267 4.19 6.42 30.24
CA VAL A 267 5.51 6.15 30.83
C VAL A 267 6.09 4.80 30.43
N GLY A 268 5.38 4.05 29.59
CA GLY A 268 5.78 2.74 29.15
C GLY A 268 4.65 1.85 28.69
N VAL A 269 4.92 0.55 28.61
CA VAL A 269 3.93 -0.46 28.25
C VAL A 269 4.02 -1.67 29.18
N ARG A 270 2.87 -2.33 29.40
CA ARG A 270 2.77 -3.66 30.00
C ARG A 270 2.48 -4.67 28.90
N ALA A 271 3.41 -5.57 28.65
CA ALA A 271 3.26 -6.66 27.70
C ALA A 271 2.53 -7.85 28.35
N ARG A 272 1.99 -8.73 27.49
CA ARG A 272 1.36 -9.99 27.93
C ARG A 272 2.32 -10.76 28.86
N GLY A 273 1.78 -11.28 29.97
CA GLY A 273 2.58 -11.92 31.02
C GLY A 273 3.05 -10.97 32.12
N GLY A 274 2.58 -9.70 32.14
CA GLY A 274 2.84 -8.74 33.22
C GLY A 274 4.18 -8.01 33.12
N ARG A 275 4.99 -8.27 32.10
CA ARG A 275 6.27 -7.61 31.93
C ARG A 275 6.09 -6.14 31.56
N GLU A 276 6.66 -5.25 32.35
CA GLU A 276 6.65 -3.82 32.09
C GLU A 276 7.97 -3.34 31.47
N ILE A 277 7.83 -2.39 30.53
CA ILE A 277 8.94 -1.66 29.93
C ILE A 277 8.66 -0.19 30.12
N ARG A 278 9.57 0.54 30.70
CA ARG A 278 9.50 1.99 30.87
C ARG A 278 10.22 2.71 29.74
N ALA A 279 9.66 3.85 29.31
CA ALA A 279 10.24 4.68 28.26
C ALA A 279 9.83 6.14 28.42
N GLY A 280 10.66 7.04 27.86
CA GLY A 280 10.35 8.46 27.79
C GLY A 280 9.20 8.79 26.82
N ALA A 281 9.01 7.97 25.79
CA ALA A 281 7.95 8.12 24.79
C ALA A 281 7.41 6.77 24.32
N VAL A 282 6.13 6.74 23.98
CA VAL A 282 5.41 5.58 23.41
C VAL A 282 4.78 6.01 22.09
N VAL A 283 5.15 5.36 21.00
CA VAL A 283 4.55 5.54 19.66
C VAL A 283 3.62 4.38 19.39
N SER A 284 2.35 4.65 19.25
CA SER A 284 1.39 3.65 18.78
C SER A 284 1.27 3.70 17.26
N THR A 285 1.51 2.55 16.62
CA THR A 285 1.35 2.36 15.17
C THR A 285 0.30 1.32 14.83
N VAL A 286 -0.55 1.01 15.81
CA VAL A 286 -1.67 0.11 15.61
C VAL A 286 -2.73 0.74 14.70
N PRO A 287 -3.51 -0.06 13.96
CA PRO A 287 -4.59 0.49 13.14
C PRO A 287 -5.71 1.11 14.00
N TRP A 288 -6.51 1.98 13.39
CA TRP A 288 -7.60 2.73 14.04
C TRP A 288 -8.51 1.88 14.92
N PHE A 289 -8.88 0.69 14.46
CA PHE A 289 -9.78 -0.22 15.16
C PHE A 289 -9.15 -0.88 16.40
N ALA A 290 -7.83 -0.81 16.57
CA ALA A 290 -7.11 -1.41 17.69
C ALA A 290 -6.67 -0.39 18.75
N VAL A 291 -6.82 0.91 18.52
CA VAL A 291 -6.34 1.95 19.44
C VAL A 291 -6.98 1.83 20.83
N ARG A 292 -8.30 1.54 20.89
CA ARG A 292 -9.01 1.36 22.16
C ARG A 292 -8.39 0.26 23.05
N SER A 293 -7.91 -0.81 22.43
CA SER A 293 -7.36 -1.98 23.16
C SER A 293 -5.99 -1.73 23.78
N LEU A 294 -5.36 -0.59 23.50
CA LEU A 294 -4.09 -0.19 24.11
C LEU A 294 -4.23 0.24 25.56
N PHE A 295 -5.44 0.48 26.04
CA PHE A 295 -5.71 0.99 27.37
C PHE A 295 -6.68 0.10 28.12
N ASP A 296 -6.43 -0.13 29.40
CA ASP A 296 -7.42 -0.74 30.29
C ASP A 296 -8.63 0.21 30.43
N GLU A 297 -8.37 1.46 30.75
CA GLU A 297 -9.32 2.58 30.70
C GLU A 297 -8.73 3.68 29.82
N VAL A 298 -9.56 4.21 28.87
CA VAL A 298 -9.10 5.25 27.95
C VAL A 298 -8.86 6.54 28.72
N PRO A 299 -7.65 7.11 28.72
CA PRO A 299 -7.37 8.37 29.39
C PRO A 299 -8.28 9.49 28.89
N PRO A 300 -8.82 10.35 29.78
CA PRO A 300 -9.73 11.43 29.39
C PRO A 300 -9.25 12.28 28.20
N PRO A 301 -7.96 12.66 28.08
CA PRO A 301 -7.47 13.42 26.95
C PRO A 301 -7.59 12.70 25.60
N LEU A 302 -7.62 11.35 25.59
CA LEU A 302 -7.69 10.54 24.37
C LEU A 302 -9.11 10.10 23.99
N GLN A 303 -10.13 10.36 24.80
CA GLN A 303 -11.50 9.88 24.56
C GLN A 303 -12.01 10.26 23.17
N ARG A 304 -11.79 11.50 22.73
CA ARG A 304 -12.20 11.96 21.40
C ARG A 304 -11.45 11.20 20.29
N VAL A 305 -10.14 11.08 20.41
CA VAL A 305 -9.31 10.38 19.40
C VAL A 305 -9.74 8.93 19.25
N VAL A 306 -9.95 8.23 20.38
CA VAL A 306 -10.39 6.82 20.39
C VAL A 306 -11.81 6.68 19.86
N SER A 307 -12.72 7.58 20.22
CA SER A 307 -14.10 7.59 19.71
C SER A 307 -14.15 7.85 18.21
N ASP A 308 -13.38 8.82 17.70
CA ASP A 308 -13.30 9.11 16.28
C ASP A 308 -12.71 7.92 15.51
N ALA A 309 -11.63 7.31 16.00
CA ALA A 309 -11.04 6.12 15.43
C ALA A 309 -12.04 4.93 15.37
N ALA A 310 -12.82 4.72 16.42
CA ALA A 310 -13.82 3.64 16.46
C ALA A 310 -14.96 3.82 15.45
N ARG A 311 -15.26 5.06 15.03
CA ARG A 311 -16.29 5.38 14.03
C ARG A 311 -15.78 5.34 12.59
N MET A 312 -14.46 5.26 12.37
CA MET A 312 -13.90 5.16 11.02
C MET A 312 -14.32 3.84 10.36
N ALA A 313 -15.03 3.93 9.26
CA ALA A 313 -15.36 2.78 8.44
C ALA A 313 -14.12 2.21 7.74
N SER A 314 -14.20 1.01 7.21
CA SER A 314 -13.11 0.33 6.51
C SER A 314 -13.56 -0.28 5.19
N TYR A 315 -12.60 -0.47 4.28
CA TYR A 315 -12.79 -1.17 3.01
C TYR A 315 -11.88 -2.39 2.91
N PRO A 316 -12.46 -3.52 2.44
CA PRO A 316 -11.71 -4.76 2.28
C PRO A 316 -10.93 -4.80 0.96
N ILE A 317 -9.89 -5.65 0.96
CA ILE A 317 -9.21 -6.13 -0.24
C ILE A 317 -9.32 -7.65 -0.25
N VAL A 318 -9.55 -8.22 -1.43
CA VAL A 318 -9.52 -9.67 -1.66
C VAL A 318 -8.46 -9.98 -2.71
N THR A 319 -7.59 -10.93 -2.39
CA THR A 319 -6.58 -11.45 -3.33
C THR A 319 -6.87 -12.93 -3.56
N VAL A 320 -6.88 -13.33 -4.84
CA VAL A 320 -6.99 -14.73 -5.24
C VAL A 320 -5.67 -15.15 -5.85
N ASN A 321 -4.97 -16.09 -5.21
CA ASN A 321 -3.76 -16.69 -5.72
C ASN A 321 -4.13 -17.97 -6.49
N LEU A 322 -3.64 -18.08 -7.72
CA LEU A 322 -3.87 -19.20 -8.63
C LEU A 322 -2.54 -19.76 -9.11
N TRP A 323 -2.33 -21.04 -8.92
CA TRP A 323 -1.17 -21.76 -9.46
C TRP A 323 -1.59 -22.54 -10.69
N PHE A 324 -1.03 -22.18 -11.83
CA PHE A 324 -1.26 -22.84 -13.11
C PHE A 324 -0.13 -23.81 -13.47
N ASP A 325 -0.42 -24.76 -14.36
CA ASP A 325 0.56 -25.67 -14.92
C ASP A 325 1.52 -24.98 -15.91
N ARG A 326 1.18 -23.79 -16.39
CA ARG A 326 1.94 -22.99 -17.35
C ARG A 326 1.69 -21.50 -17.18
N SER A 327 2.56 -20.66 -17.80
CA SER A 327 2.34 -19.20 -17.83
C SER A 327 1.09 -18.80 -18.61
N VAL A 328 0.33 -17.84 -18.08
CA VAL A 328 -0.92 -17.37 -18.67
C VAL A 328 -0.96 -15.85 -18.95
N LEU A 329 -0.10 -15.04 -18.33
CA LEU A 329 -0.13 -13.58 -18.49
C LEU A 329 0.75 -13.06 -19.63
N GLY A 330 1.99 -13.51 -19.73
CA GLY A 330 2.98 -12.98 -20.68
C GLY A 330 3.51 -11.58 -20.39
N THR A 331 3.04 -10.94 -19.30
CA THR A 331 3.49 -9.63 -18.78
C THR A 331 3.53 -9.71 -17.25
N PRO A 332 4.34 -8.88 -16.57
CA PRO A 332 4.39 -8.89 -15.09
C PRO A 332 3.05 -8.61 -14.43
N PHE A 333 2.21 -7.81 -15.07
CA PHE A 333 0.86 -7.52 -14.60
C PHE A 333 -0.03 -7.06 -15.77
N VAL A 334 -1.33 -7.05 -15.54
CA VAL A 334 -2.32 -6.50 -16.45
C VAL A 334 -3.50 -5.91 -15.68
N GLY A 335 -3.96 -4.73 -16.08
CA GLY A 335 -5.20 -4.12 -15.62
C GLY A 335 -6.41 -4.76 -16.31
N LEU A 336 -7.46 -4.96 -15.55
CA LEU A 336 -8.73 -5.55 -15.98
C LEU A 336 -9.90 -4.58 -15.66
N PRO A 337 -9.93 -3.38 -16.27
CA PRO A 337 -10.97 -2.39 -15.99
C PRO A 337 -12.38 -2.97 -16.22
N GLY A 338 -13.30 -2.55 -15.36
CA GLY A 338 -14.70 -2.98 -15.41
C GLY A 338 -14.98 -4.39 -14.85
N ARG A 339 -13.96 -5.10 -14.34
CA ARG A 339 -14.11 -6.43 -13.72
C ARG A 339 -13.99 -6.36 -12.19
N THR A 340 -14.45 -7.42 -11.53
CA THR A 340 -14.34 -7.58 -10.07
C THR A 340 -12.90 -7.71 -9.64
N MET A 341 -12.11 -8.49 -10.39
CA MET A 341 -10.66 -8.59 -10.23
C MET A 341 -9.99 -7.54 -11.14
N GLN A 342 -9.64 -6.38 -10.58
CA GLN A 342 -9.17 -5.26 -11.39
C GLN A 342 -7.74 -5.43 -11.90
N TRP A 343 -6.96 -6.28 -11.26
CA TRP A 343 -5.55 -6.49 -11.58
C TRP A 343 -5.18 -7.96 -11.51
N ALA A 344 -4.34 -8.40 -12.44
CA ALA A 344 -3.68 -9.71 -12.39
C ALA A 344 -2.16 -9.50 -12.44
N PHE A 345 -1.42 -10.24 -11.60
CA PHE A 345 0.04 -10.15 -11.44
C PHE A 345 0.67 -11.52 -11.60
N ASP A 346 1.76 -11.62 -12.37
CA ASP A 346 2.57 -12.82 -12.51
C ASP A 346 3.79 -12.74 -11.59
N HIS A 347 3.79 -13.54 -10.52
CA HIS A 347 4.87 -13.53 -9.53
C HIS A 347 6.21 -13.94 -10.12
N GLY A 348 6.24 -14.90 -11.04
CA GLY A 348 7.46 -15.32 -11.69
C GLY A 348 8.10 -14.22 -12.54
N ALA A 349 7.27 -13.45 -13.24
CA ALA A 349 7.74 -12.31 -14.03
C ALA A 349 8.18 -11.12 -13.15
N ILE A 350 7.56 -10.92 -11.99
CA ILE A 350 7.90 -9.85 -11.04
C ILE A 350 9.19 -10.17 -10.28
N THR A 351 9.34 -11.40 -9.76
CA THR A 351 10.47 -11.80 -8.90
C THR A 351 11.64 -12.43 -9.68
N GLY A 352 11.46 -12.76 -10.96
CA GLY A 352 12.46 -13.40 -11.81
C GLY A 352 13.82 -12.70 -11.84
N ALA A 353 14.89 -13.46 -12.18
CA ALA A 353 16.30 -13.14 -11.97
C ALA A 353 16.74 -11.69 -12.28
N PRO A 354 17.77 -11.15 -11.55
CA PRO A 354 18.38 -9.86 -11.84
C PRO A 354 18.86 -9.81 -13.30
N GLY A 355 18.34 -8.85 -14.09
CA GLY A 355 18.66 -8.70 -15.51
C GLY A 355 17.48 -8.92 -16.47
N GLY A 356 16.36 -9.53 -16.04
CA GLY A 356 15.10 -9.51 -16.77
C GLY A 356 14.45 -8.12 -16.67
N GLY A 357 14.86 -7.18 -17.54
CA GLY A 357 14.23 -5.86 -17.63
C GLY A 357 12.74 -6.01 -17.92
N PHE A 358 11.94 -5.03 -17.52
CA PHE A 358 10.56 -4.88 -18.00
C PHE A 358 10.61 -4.84 -19.54
N VAL A 359 10.35 -5.97 -20.17
CA VAL A 359 10.28 -6.00 -21.64
C VAL A 359 8.94 -5.38 -22.02
N THR A 360 8.95 -4.08 -22.25
CA THR A 360 7.85 -3.39 -22.91
C THR A 360 7.94 -3.73 -24.39
N ARG A 361 7.00 -4.50 -24.91
CA ARG A 361 6.85 -4.69 -26.35
C ARG A 361 6.18 -3.46 -26.93
N SER A 362 6.87 -2.75 -27.81
CA SER A 362 6.23 -1.90 -28.79
C SER A 362 5.40 -2.73 -29.77
N PRO A 363 4.22 -2.26 -30.20
CA PRO A 363 3.46 -2.93 -31.25
C PRO A 363 4.36 -3.07 -32.51
N GLY A 364 4.67 -4.30 -32.93
CA GLY A 364 5.49 -4.55 -34.11
C GLY A 364 6.83 -5.25 -33.86
N ALA A 365 7.29 -5.41 -32.63
CA ALA A 365 8.53 -6.15 -32.33
C ALA A 365 8.30 -7.66 -32.37
N GLY A 366 9.10 -8.36 -33.20
CA GLY A 366 9.07 -9.80 -33.38
C GLY A 366 9.27 -10.60 -32.07
N ARG A 367 8.94 -11.88 -32.07
CA ARG A 367 9.08 -12.81 -30.93
C ARG A 367 10.48 -12.71 -30.30
N PRO A 368 10.63 -12.50 -28.97
CA PRO A 368 11.93 -12.55 -28.34
C PRO A 368 12.46 -14.00 -28.31
N GLN A 369 13.78 -14.13 -28.46
CA GLN A 369 14.50 -15.41 -28.44
C GLN A 369 14.54 -16.14 -27.07
N ASN A 370 13.82 -15.65 -26.04
CA ASN A 370 13.66 -16.29 -24.73
C ASN A 370 12.34 -17.08 -24.59
N ALA A 371 11.88 -17.68 -25.67
CA ALA A 371 10.69 -18.57 -25.70
C ALA A 371 10.85 -19.90 -24.92
N GLY A 372 11.92 -20.07 -24.14
CA GLY A 372 12.19 -21.30 -23.38
C GLY A 372 11.62 -21.36 -21.96
N ARG A 373 10.91 -20.32 -21.46
CA ARG A 373 10.29 -20.30 -20.12
C ARG A 373 8.76 -20.51 -20.12
N ASP A 374 8.16 -20.77 -21.27
CA ASP A 374 6.69 -20.81 -21.41
C ASP A 374 6.02 -22.11 -20.87
N ASN A 375 6.75 -23.08 -20.36
CA ASN A 375 6.21 -24.38 -19.94
C ASN A 375 6.32 -24.67 -18.44
N GLY A 376 6.72 -23.73 -17.60
CA GLY A 376 6.81 -23.92 -16.15
C GLY A 376 5.55 -23.52 -15.41
N PRO A 377 5.33 -24.03 -14.17
CA PRO A 377 4.27 -23.58 -13.30
C PRO A 377 4.28 -22.07 -13.11
N ALA A 378 3.12 -21.43 -13.08
CA ALA A 378 2.98 -20.00 -12.89
C ALA A 378 2.09 -19.70 -11.69
N HIS A 379 2.52 -18.74 -10.85
CA HIS A 379 1.72 -18.19 -9.78
C HIS A 379 1.19 -16.81 -10.19
N VAL A 380 -0.14 -16.69 -10.24
CA VAL A 380 -0.84 -15.47 -10.60
C VAL A 380 -1.72 -15.01 -9.45
N SER A 381 -1.57 -13.76 -9.03
CA SER A 381 -2.46 -13.12 -8.06
C SER A 381 -3.45 -12.21 -8.78
N LEU A 382 -4.75 -12.37 -8.49
CA LEU A 382 -5.80 -11.44 -8.89
C LEU A 382 -6.24 -10.63 -7.68
N VAL A 383 -6.34 -9.32 -7.85
CA VAL A 383 -6.67 -8.39 -6.76
C VAL A 383 -7.98 -7.69 -7.02
N SER A 384 -8.84 -7.70 -6.01
CA SER A 384 -10.06 -6.91 -5.92
C SER A 384 -9.91 -5.88 -4.82
N SER A 385 -9.78 -4.60 -5.19
CA SER A 385 -9.84 -3.45 -4.29
C SER A 385 -11.30 -3.01 -4.08
N GLY A 386 -11.60 -2.38 -2.93
CA GLY A 386 -12.97 -2.01 -2.60
C GLY A 386 -13.91 -3.22 -2.60
N ALA A 387 -13.44 -4.39 -2.15
CA ALA A 387 -14.00 -5.71 -2.36
C ALA A 387 -15.25 -6.02 -1.52
N ALA A 388 -16.06 -5.01 -1.15
CA ALA A 388 -17.26 -5.18 -0.32
C ALA A 388 -18.25 -6.21 -0.93
N ALA A 389 -18.37 -6.24 -2.26
CA ALA A 389 -19.27 -7.14 -2.96
C ALA A 389 -18.86 -8.62 -2.86
N VAL A 390 -17.57 -8.93 -2.68
CA VAL A 390 -17.08 -10.32 -2.74
C VAL A 390 -16.49 -10.82 -1.43
N VAL A 391 -16.13 -9.96 -0.49
CA VAL A 391 -15.45 -10.34 0.76
C VAL A 391 -16.26 -11.32 1.63
N GLY A 392 -17.59 -11.32 1.51
CA GLY A 392 -18.51 -12.21 2.21
C GLY A 392 -18.77 -13.54 1.52
N MET A 393 -18.34 -13.71 0.27
CA MET A 393 -18.56 -14.95 -0.50
C MET A 393 -17.69 -16.10 0.03
N THR A 394 -18.04 -17.35 -0.31
CA THR A 394 -17.18 -18.52 -0.04
C THR A 394 -15.90 -18.46 -0.89
N ASN A 395 -14.85 -19.20 -0.48
CA ASN A 395 -13.61 -19.27 -1.26
C ASN A 395 -13.86 -19.75 -2.69
N ASP A 396 -14.64 -20.81 -2.83
CA ASP A 396 -14.93 -21.39 -4.15
C ASP A 396 -15.70 -20.42 -5.07
N ALA A 397 -16.62 -19.64 -4.51
CA ALA A 397 -17.34 -18.63 -5.27
C ALA A 397 -16.39 -17.50 -5.74
N ILE A 398 -15.48 -17.03 -4.87
CA ILE A 398 -14.49 -16.01 -5.22
C ILE A 398 -13.51 -16.54 -6.28
N VAL A 399 -13.00 -17.76 -6.11
CA VAL A 399 -12.11 -18.42 -7.09
C VAL A 399 -12.81 -18.59 -8.42
N SER A 400 -14.10 -18.96 -8.41
CA SER A 400 -14.89 -19.10 -9.63
C SER A 400 -15.07 -17.78 -10.38
N VAL A 401 -15.30 -16.65 -9.64
CA VAL A 401 -15.32 -15.31 -10.24
C VAL A 401 -13.97 -14.96 -10.85
N ALA A 402 -12.89 -15.13 -10.11
CA ALA A 402 -11.53 -14.81 -10.56
C ALA A 402 -11.14 -15.61 -11.82
N LEU A 403 -11.41 -16.92 -11.82
CA LEU A 403 -11.11 -17.79 -12.97
C LEU A 403 -11.94 -17.44 -14.20
N ARG A 404 -13.22 -17.17 -14.03
CA ARG A 404 -14.10 -16.76 -15.15
C ARG A 404 -13.56 -15.47 -15.77
N GLU A 405 -13.35 -14.42 -14.97
CA GLU A 405 -12.88 -13.13 -15.46
C GLU A 405 -11.48 -13.21 -16.10
N LEU A 406 -10.58 -14.01 -15.53
CA LEU A 406 -9.24 -14.22 -16.10
C LEU A 406 -9.31 -14.96 -17.44
N ARG A 407 -10.13 -16.01 -17.56
CA ARG A 407 -10.33 -16.78 -18.79
C ARG A 407 -11.00 -15.99 -19.89
N ASP A 408 -11.93 -15.11 -19.53
CA ASP A 408 -12.57 -14.19 -20.47
C ASP A 408 -11.56 -13.18 -21.03
N ALA A 409 -10.68 -12.66 -20.19
CA ALA A 409 -9.67 -11.69 -20.58
C ALA A 409 -8.48 -12.31 -21.32
N LEU A 410 -8.03 -13.50 -20.92
CA LEU A 410 -6.77 -14.12 -21.34
C LEU A 410 -7.00 -15.50 -22.00
N PRO A 411 -6.95 -15.61 -23.33
CA PRO A 411 -7.08 -16.90 -24.02
C PRO A 411 -6.13 -18.00 -23.49
N PRO A 412 -4.86 -17.76 -23.12
CA PRO A 412 -3.99 -18.79 -22.54
C PRO A 412 -4.52 -19.40 -21.25
N ALA A 413 -5.25 -18.63 -20.43
CA ALA A 413 -5.83 -19.12 -19.17
C ALA A 413 -6.99 -20.11 -19.38
N ARG A 414 -7.57 -20.19 -20.60
CA ARG A 414 -8.67 -21.11 -20.91
C ARG A 414 -8.20 -22.56 -20.96
N SER A 415 -6.97 -22.78 -21.46
CA SER A 415 -6.39 -24.11 -21.62
C SER A 415 -5.44 -24.52 -20.51
N ALA A 416 -5.04 -23.57 -19.63
CA ALA A 416 -4.18 -23.84 -18.50
C ALA A 416 -4.94 -24.53 -17.35
N ALA A 417 -4.34 -25.57 -16.79
CA ALA A 417 -4.90 -26.27 -15.64
C ALA A 417 -4.55 -25.53 -14.34
N VAL A 418 -5.55 -25.25 -13.53
CA VAL A 418 -5.34 -24.72 -12.17
C VAL A 418 -4.93 -25.88 -11.26
N ARG A 419 -3.75 -25.79 -10.68
CA ARG A 419 -3.20 -26.77 -9.74
C ARG A 419 -3.67 -26.52 -8.32
N LYS A 420 -3.68 -25.24 -7.91
CA LYS A 420 -4.09 -24.80 -6.59
C LYS A 420 -4.68 -23.41 -6.67
N ALA A 421 -5.51 -23.08 -5.67
CA ALA A 421 -6.07 -21.75 -5.47
C ALA A 421 -6.10 -21.42 -3.97
N SER A 422 -5.82 -20.18 -3.60
CA SER A 422 -6.04 -19.67 -2.25
C SER A 422 -6.65 -18.28 -2.28
N VAL A 423 -7.38 -17.92 -1.22
CA VAL A 423 -8.06 -16.63 -1.09
C VAL A 423 -7.62 -15.94 0.19
N VAL A 424 -7.05 -14.78 0.03
CA VAL A 424 -6.65 -13.90 1.14
C VAL A 424 -7.68 -12.77 1.25
N ARG A 425 -8.19 -12.52 2.45
CA ARG A 425 -9.12 -11.44 2.75
C ARG A 425 -8.54 -10.53 3.81
N GLU A 426 -8.20 -9.32 3.43
CA GLU A 426 -7.95 -8.26 4.40
C GLU A 426 -9.24 -7.45 4.57
N ARG A 427 -10.01 -7.76 5.61
CA ARG A 427 -11.34 -7.15 5.83
C ARG A 427 -11.27 -5.69 6.20
N GLN A 428 -10.20 -5.27 6.86
CA GLN A 428 -9.93 -3.91 7.29
C GLN A 428 -8.64 -3.41 6.65
N ALA A 429 -8.56 -3.55 5.31
CA ALA A 429 -7.36 -3.22 4.56
C ALA A 429 -7.00 -1.73 4.64
N THR A 430 -8.00 -0.85 4.46
CA THR A 430 -7.84 0.59 4.57
C THR A 430 -9.01 1.20 5.35
N PHE A 431 -8.76 2.34 5.97
CA PHE A 431 -9.84 3.19 6.49
C PHE A 431 -10.61 3.84 5.33
N SER A 432 -11.86 4.20 5.59
CA SER A 432 -12.71 4.88 4.60
C SER A 432 -12.26 6.32 4.36
N LEU A 433 -12.27 6.70 3.09
CA LEU A 433 -12.07 8.06 2.60
C LEU A 433 -13.38 8.67 2.07
N ALA A 434 -14.54 8.13 2.43
CA ALA A 434 -15.82 8.71 2.05
C ALA A 434 -16.02 10.09 2.70
N PRO A 435 -16.82 10.99 2.11
CA PRO A 435 -17.25 12.21 2.77
C PRO A 435 -17.91 11.91 4.12
N GLY A 436 -17.77 12.84 5.07
CA GLY A 436 -18.38 12.69 6.40
C GLY A 436 -17.66 11.74 7.36
N GLN A 437 -16.52 11.14 6.99
CA GLN A 437 -15.71 10.35 7.92
C GLN A 437 -15.11 11.25 9.03
N PRO A 438 -14.86 10.68 10.24
CA PRO A 438 -14.17 11.39 11.32
C PRO A 438 -12.81 11.94 10.87
N SER A 439 -12.42 13.08 11.44
CA SER A 439 -11.10 13.67 11.18
C SER A 439 -9.99 12.74 11.65
N ARG A 440 -8.97 12.56 10.81
CA ARG A 440 -7.80 11.76 11.15
C ARG A 440 -6.93 12.47 12.18
N PRO A 441 -6.46 11.79 13.25
CA PRO A 441 -5.67 12.40 14.31
C PRO A 441 -4.30 12.86 13.82
N ALA A 442 -3.74 13.86 14.48
CA ALA A 442 -2.34 14.25 14.34
C ALA A 442 -1.42 13.21 15.01
N THR A 443 -0.13 13.33 14.76
CA THR A 443 0.91 12.51 15.40
C THR A 443 0.99 12.81 16.90
N ASP A 444 1.03 14.10 17.26
CA ASP A 444 0.98 14.53 18.65
C ASP A 444 -0.41 14.30 19.22
N THR A 445 -0.47 13.74 20.41
CA THR A 445 -1.72 13.52 21.11
C THR A 445 -1.83 14.39 22.36
N PRO A 446 -3.06 14.62 22.88
CA PRO A 446 -3.24 15.32 24.13
C PRO A 446 -2.68 14.61 25.38
N LEU A 447 -2.30 13.31 25.25
CA LEU A 447 -1.64 12.56 26.33
C LEU A 447 -0.13 12.71 26.22
N ALA A 448 0.48 13.38 27.17
CA ALA A 448 1.93 13.58 27.18
C ALA A 448 2.70 12.25 27.06
N GLY A 449 3.75 12.22 26.25
CA GLY A 449 4.57 11.03 26.01
C GLY A 449 3.92 9.93 25.16
N PHE A 450 2.71 10.17 24.61
CA PHE A 450 2.02 9.24 23.72
C PHE A 450 1.82 9.84 22.34
N TYR A 451 2.29 9.15 21.30
CA TYR A 451 2.27 9.58 19.90
C TYR A 451 1.55 8.55 19.04
N LEU A 452 0.92 9.02 17.96
CA LEU A 452 0.26 8.18 16.98
C LEU A 452 0.98 8.21 15.63
N ALA A 453 1.14 7.04 15.04
CA ALA A 453 1.51 6.88 13.65
C ALA A 453 0.64 5.77 13.01
N GLY A 454 0.72 5.63 11.71
CA GLY A 454 -0.09 4.74 10.90
C GLY A 454 -0.66 5.50 9.71
N ASP A 455 -0.96 4.78 8.65
CA ASP A 455 -1.57 5.33 7.44
C ASP A 455 -2.88 6.08 7.69
N TRP A 456 -3.59 5.73 8.76
CA TRP A 456 -4.86 6.33 9.17
C TRP A 456 -4.72 7.67 9.92
N THR A 457 -3.51 8.07 10.32
CA THR A 457 -3.25 9.41 10.89
C THR A 457 -3.28 10.49 9.80
N ASN A 458 -3.29 11.76 10.19
CA ASN A 458 -3.42 12.87 9.24
C ASN A 458 -2.13 13.11 8.43
N THR A 459 -1.83 12.20 7.51
CA THR A 459 -0.73 12.36 6.53
C THR A 459 -1.12 13.17 5.31
N GLY A 460 -2.42 13.34 5.06
CA GLY A 460 -2.96 13.87 3.81
C GLY A 460 -2.99 12.83 2.67
N LEU A 461 -2.44 11.64 2.88
CA LEU A 461 -2.40 10.54 1.91
C LEU A 461 -3.49 9.50 2.20
N PRO A 462 -3.90 8.69 1.21
CA PRO A 462 -4.76 7.53 1.45
C PRO A 462 -4.05 6.45 2.26
N GLY A 463 -4.76 5.34 2.56
CA GLY A 463 -4.23 4.18 3.29
C GLY A 463 -3.20 3.39 2.48
N THR A 464 -1.99 3.89 2.39
CA THR A 464 -0.89 3.35 1.57
C THR A 464 0.36 3.09 2.39
N ILE A 465 1.29 2.30 1.83
CA ILE A 465 2.65 2.11 2.38
C ILE A 465 3.34 3.47 2.55
N GLU A 466 3.16 4.40 1.61
CA GLU A 466 3.72 5.75 1.69
C GLU A 466 3.16 6.54 2.88
N GLY A 467 1.82 6.52 3.05
CA GLY A 467 1.19 7.15 4.20
C GLY A 467 1.67 6.56 5.53
N ALA A 468 1.87 5.26 5.59
CA ALA A 468 2.40 4.58 6.75
C ALA A 468 3.86 4.97 7.05
N ALA A 469 4.75 4.93 6.05
CA ALA A 469 6.15 5.32 6.20
C ALA A 469 6.29 6.78 6.61
N MET A 470 5.54 7.69 5.98
CA MET A 470 5.50 9.12 6.31
C MET A 470 5.04 9.36 7.75
N SER A 471 4.01 8.65 8.19
CA SER A 471 3.51 8.81 9.56
C SER A 471 4.53 8.37 10.61
N GLY A 472 5.25 7.27 10.34
CA GLY A 472 6.32 6.77 11.19
C GLY A 472 7.49 7.77 11.27
N HIS A 473 7.90 8.32 10.14
CA HIS A 473 8.92 9.37 10.08
C HIS A 473 8.51 10.61 10.90
N ARG A 474 7.28 11.13 10.69
CA ARG A 474 6.76 12.26 11.46
C ARG A 474 6.74 12.01 12.97
N ALA A 475 6.37 10.79 13.39
CA ALA A 475 6.41 10.44 14.81
C ALA A 475 7.83 10.48 15.38
N ALA A 476 8.81 10.04 14.59
CA ALA A 476 10.21 10.10 15.00
C ALA A 476 10.79 11.54 15.02
N GLU A 477 10.27 12.45 14.20
CA GLU A 477 10.71 13.85 14.18
C GLU A 477 10.22 14.66 15.40
N VAL A 478 8.99 14.40 15.89
CA VAL A 478 8.42 15.13 17.03
C VAL A 478 8.94 14.62 18.37
N ILE A 479 9.51 13.43 18.43
CA ILE A 479 10.16 12.88 19.63
C ILE A 479 11.58 13.41 19.71
N ARG A 480 11.85 14.21 20.73
CA ARG A 480 13.16 14.85 21.01
C ARG A 480 13.96 14.09 22.05
#